data_1ddbe330b2ca1da82e81863f8b860d36
#
_entry.id   1ddbe330b2ca1da82e81863f8b860d36
#
_cell.length_a   1.000
_cell.length_b   1.000
_cell.length_c   1.000
_cell.angle_alpha   90.00
_cell.angle_beta   90.00
_cell.angle_gamma   90.00
#
_symmetry.space_group_name_H-M   'P 1'
#
loop_
_entity.id
_entity.type
_entity.pdbx_description
1 polymer ?
#
loop_
_entity_poly.entity_id
_entity_poly.type
_entity_poly.pdbx_seq_one_letter_code
_entity_poly.pdbx_strand_id
1 'polypeptide(L)'
;MRREDMGLQWLAIGLFCCFVILAGGLWYVQIVSFKKYEKYREVQSYRTVRIPAPRGLIYDRDAQLLADNEPNLNIVVYLDQLREDFTRTYHDLKGDKDLPYLEGLELEKDARYLTVSNMVYEASVIIGNPSALVRSEFESHYYRHRYMAMPVLTGLSREQMARFMEQGSRLKGFDLEVRSKRRYPNGSLAAHLLGYMRPRQRTSNEETATLQMSFDYELPDFMGKYGLEGQYEDELSGEPGAKSILVNNMIYRQEEEEWLPLLPGKHLYLTLDVDIQKAAEDALR
;
A
#
# COMPACT_ATOMS: atom_id res chain seq x y z
N MET A 1 -61.32 -39.90 24.42
CA MET A 1 -60.01 -39.50 24.93
C MET A 1 -58.80 -40.14 24.20
N ARG A 2 -58.84 -41.34 23.62
CA ARG A 2 -57.67 -42.04 23.03
C ARG A 2 -57.26 -41.65 21.57
N ARG A 3 -58.08 -40.93 20.82
CA ARG A 3 -57.74 -40.57 19.40
C ARG A 3 -57.06 -39.23 19.25
N GLU A 4 -57.34 -38.31 20.13
CA GLU A 4 -56.72 -36.99 20.09
C GLU A 4 -55.26 -37.07 20.57
N ASP A 5 -55.00 -37.93 21.55
CA ASP A 5 -53.61 -38.13 22.06
C ASP A 5 -52.66 -38.72 20.99
N MET A 6 -53.22 -39.62 20.13
CA MET A 6 -52.47 -40.22 19.04
C MET A 6 -52.07 -39.17 17.96
N GLY A 7 -52.96 -38.23 17.62
CA GLY A 7 -52.69 -37.17 16.68
C GLY A 7 -51.54 -36.21 17.18
N LEU A 8 -51.62 -35.88 18.49
CA LEU A 8 -50.62 -35.03 19.13
C LEU A 8 -49.23 -35.71 19.16
N GLN A 9 -49.19 -37.02 19.43
CA GLN A 9 -47.97 -37.81 19.40
C GLN A 9 -47.29 -37.85 18.02
N TRP A 10 -48.08 -38.06 16.94
CA TRP A 10 -47.54 -38.02 15.57
C TRP A 10 -47.04 -36.64 15.18
N LEU A 11 -47.71 -35.57 15.61
CA LEU A 11 -47.27 -34.20 15.38
C LEU A 11 -45.96 -33.91 16.15
N ALA A 12 -45.83 -34.34 17.40
CA ALA A 12 -44.62 -34.20 18.20
C ALA A 12 -43.44 -34.98 17.58
N ILE A 13 -43.67 -36.21 17.10
CA ILE A 13 -42.63 -37.00 16.39
C ILE A 13 -42.19 -36.31 15.10
N GLY A 14 -43.12 -35.78 14.31
CA GLY A 14 -42.81 -35.02 13.10
C GLY A 14 -41.97 -33.79 13.36
N LEU A 15 -42.32 -33.04 14.41
CA LEU A 15 -41.56 -31.84 14.83
C LEU A 15 -40.18 -32.20 15.34
N PHE A 16 -40.05 -33.30 16.10
CA PHE A 16 -38.75 -33.80 16.58
C PHE A 16 -37.86 -34.28 15.42
N CYS A 17 -38.43 -35.01 14.43
CA CYS A 17 -37.68 -35.40 13.23
C CYS A 17 -37.17 -34.17 12.44
N CYS A 18 -38.01 -33.15 12.27
CA CYS A 18 -37.64 -31.91 11.62
C CYS A 18 -36.48 -31.21 12.38
N PHE A 19 -36.58 -31.16 13.69
CA PHE A 19 -35.50 -30.58 14.54
C PHE A 19 -34.18 -31.36 14.42
N VAL A 20 -34.22 -32.69 14.39
CA VAL A 20 -33.02 -33.52 14.20
C VAL A 20 -32.40 -33.31 12.83
N ILE A 21 -33.20 -33.16 11.78
CA ILE A 21 -32.69 -32.85 10.44
C ILE A 21 -32.03 -31.47 10.40
N LEU A 22 -32.62 -30.45 11.01
CA LEU A 22 -32.06 -29.12 11.12
C LEU A 22 -30.76 -29.10 11.96
N ALA A 23 -30.76 -29.80 13.10
CA ALA A 23 -29.59 -29.94 13.95
C ALA A 23 -28.42 -30.65 13.22
N GLY A 24 -28.74 -31.73 12.47
CA GLY A 24 -27.78 -32.45 11.65
C GLY A 24 -27.23 -31.60 10.50
N GLY A 25 -28.09 -30.81 9.83
CA GLY A 25 -27.66 -29.84 8.82
C GLY A 25 -26.78 -28.75 9.39
N LEU A 26 -27.11 -28.19 10.55
CA LEU A 26 -26.31 -27.21 11.24
C LEU A 26 -24.94 -27.78 11.66
N TRP A 27 -24.92 -28.97 12.23
CA TRP A 27 -23.70 -29.69 12.58
C TRP A 27 -22.80 -29.91 11.36
N TYR A 28 -23.41 -30.36 10.22
CA TYR A 28 -22.65 -30.56 8.98
C TYR A 28 -21.97 -29.27 8.50
N VAL A 29 -22.71 -28.14 8.50
CA VAL A 29 -22.16 -26.84 8.07
C VAL A 29 -21.10 -26.34 9.03
N GLN A 30 -21.32 -26.46 10.35
CA GLN A 30 -20.41 -25.93 11.36
C GLN A 30 -19.13 -26.76 11.55
N ILE A 31 -19.23 -28.09 11.42
CA ILE A 31 -18.08 -28.99 11.69
C ILE A 31 -17.43 -29.48 10.41
N VAL A 32 -18.23 -30.08 9.49
CA VAL A 32 -17.67 -30.71 8.28
C VAL A 32 -17.24 -29.67 7.25
N SER A 33 -18.06 -28.63 7.06
CA SER A 33 -17.79 -27.59 6.07
C SER A 33 -16.92 -26.45 6.61
N PHE A 34 -16.61 -26.42 7.92
CA PHE A 34 -15.86 -25.36 8.59
C PHE A 34 -14.54 -25.02 7.88
N LYS A 35 -13.70 -26.03 7.60
CA LYS A 35 -12.40 -25.82 6.93
C LYS A 35 -12.53 -25.19 5.54
N LYS A 36 -13.61 -25.47 4.82
CA LYS A 36 -13.86 -24.86 3.52
C LYS A 36 -14.19 -23.38 3.64
N TYR A 37 -15.05 -23.02 4.60
CA TYR A 37 -15.42 -21.61 4.84
C TYR A 37 -14.31 -20.82 5.50
N GLU A 38 -13.49 -21.43 6.37
CA GLU A 38 -12.30 -20.82 6.95
C GLU A 38 -11.29 -20.40 5.88
N LYS A 39 -11.00 -21.26 4.93
CA LYS A 39 -10.13 -20.94 3.79
C LYS A 39 -10.67 -19.77 2.95
N TYR A 40 -11.98 -19.71 2.71
CA TYR A 40 -12.57 -18.56 2.00
C TYR A 40 -12.52 -17.27 2.83
N ARG A 41 -12.66 -17.35 4.14
CA ARG A 41 -12.54 -16.21 5.04
C ARG A 41 -11.13 -15.66 5.05
N GLU A 42 -10.10 -16.52 5.11
CA GLU A 42 -8.71 -16.13 5.05
C GLU A 42 -8.38 -15.42 3.74
N VAL A 43 -8.73 -16.00 2.60
CA VAL A 43 -8.48 -15.40 1.28
C VAL A 43 -9.16 -14.04 1.12
N GLN A 44 -10.34 -13.82 1.70
CA GLN A 44 -11.04 -12.53 1.64
C GLN A 44 -10.47 -11.48 2.59
N SER A 45 -9.72 -11.90 3.60
CA SER A 45 -9.16 -11.02 4.63
C SER A 45 -7.73 -10.58 4.32
N TYR A 46 -6.99 -11.33 3.51
CA TYR A 46 -5.62 -10.97 3.13
C TYR A 46 -5.58 -10.16 1.85
N ARG A 47 -4.71 -9.15 1.84
CA ARG A 47 -4.38 -8.33 0.68
C ARG A 47 -2.90 -8.49 0.36
N THR A 48 -2.61 -8.91 -0.85
CA THR A 48 -1.24 -9.10 -1.30
C THR A 48 -0.72 -7.80 -1.94
N VAL A 49 0.39 -7.31 -1.41
CA VAL A 49 1.03 -6.07 -1.83
C VAL A 49 2.40 -6.36 -2.44
N ARG A 50 2.62 -5.88 -3.65
CA ARG A 50 3.93 -5.95 -4.32
C ARG A 50 4.86 -4.87 -3.78
N ILE A 51 6.07 -5.27 -3.38
CA ILE A 51 7.14 -4.38 -2.94
C ILE A 51 8.20 -4.31 -4.04
N PRO A 52 8.46 -3.13 -4.64
CA PRO A 52 9.50 -3.01 -5.66
C PRO A 52 10.89 -3.29 -5.08
N ALA A 53 11.72 -3.99 -5.84
CA ALA A 53 13.10 -4.24 -5.46
C ALA A 53 13.99 -3.00 -5.70
N PRO A 54 15.08 -2.84 -4.94
CA PRO A 54 16.10 -1.85 -5.24
C PRO A 54 16.72 -2.15 -6.61
N ARG A 55 16.77 -1.14 -7.47
CA ARG A 55 17.30 -1.27 -8.82
C ARG A 55 18.82 -1.44 -8.82
N GLY A 56 19.37 -2.20 -9.74
CA GLY A 56 20.79 -2.37 -9.93
C GLY A 56 21.51 -1.05 -10.26
N LEU A 57 22.75 -0.91 -9.86
CA LEU A 57 23.57 0.25 -10.11
C LEU A 57 24.22 0.16 -11.51
N ILE A 58 24.49 1.32 -12.14
CA ILE A 58 25.20 1.36 -13.43
C ILE A 58 26.53 2.06 -13.19
N TYR A 59 27.61 1.38 -13.61
CA TYR A 59 28.97 1.84 -13.51
C TYR A 59 29.61 2.00 -14.88
N ASP A 60 30.58 2.89 -14.98
CA ASP A 60 31.49 2.94 -16.11
C ASP A 60 32.57 1.84 -16.02
N ARG A 61 33.55 1.85 -16.94
CA ARG A 61 34.63 0.87 -16.97
C ARG A 61 35.59 0.95 -15.76
N ASP A 62 35.71 2.13 -15.14
CA ASP A 62 36.58 2.40 -13.99
C ASP A 62 35.79 2.36 -12.67
N ALA A 63 34.60 1.75 -12.67
CA ALA A 63 33.67 1.62 -11.54
C ALA A 63 33.18 2.97 -10.98
N GLN A 64 33.15 4.03 -11.80
CA GLN A 64 32.50 5.28 -11.43
C GLN A 64 30.98 5.15 -11.59
N LEU A 65 30.21 5.72 -10.66
CA LEU A 65 28.76 5.65 -10.68
C LEU A 65 28.14 6.54 -11.75
N LEU A 66 27.38 5.93 -12.66
CA LEU A 66 26.56 6.59 -13.67
C LEU A 66 25.11 6.72 -13.27
N ALA A 67 24.58 5.68 -12.60
CA ALA A 67 23.23 5.70 -12.03
C ALA A 67 23.22 4.91 -10.71
N ASP A 68 22.68 5.54 -9.67
CA ASP A 68 22.52 4.95 -8.34
C ASP A 68 21.10 5.13 -7.80
N ASN A 69 20.90 4.70 -6.56
CA ASN A 69 19.63 4.84 -5.85
C ASN A 69 19.85 5.69 -4.61
N GLU A 70 19.14 6.78 -4.48
CA GLU A 70 19.10 7.56 -3.25
C GLU A 70 17.87 7.23 -2.41
N PRO A 71 17.96 7.27 -1.07
CA PRO A 71 16.79 7.11 -0.22
C PRO A 71 15.87 8.32 -0.37
N ASN A 72 14.64 8.07 -0.75
CA ASN A 72 13.55 9.05 -0.77
C ASN A 72 12.76 8.92 0.52
N LEU A 73 12.89 9.91 1.40
CA LEU A 73 12.31 9.93 2.72
C LEU A 73 10.90 10.52 2.64
N ASN A 74 9.91 9.78 3.13
CA ASN A 74 8.51 10.19 3.10
C ASN A 74 7.89 10.06 4.48
N ILE A 75 6.96 10.94 4.82
CA ILE A 75 6.06 10.77 5.95
C ILE A 75 4.78 10.14 5.41
N VAL A 76 4.36 9.07 6.07
CA VAL A 76 3.15 8.31 5.74
C VAL A 76 2.20 8.32 6.92
N VAL A 77 0.91 8.14 6.66
CA VAL A 77 -0.11 8.03 7.69
C VAL A 77 -0.87 6.71 7.58
N TYR A 78 -1.03 6.02 8.71
CA TYR A 78 -1.79 4.79 8.85
C TYR A 78 -3.20 5.10 9.33
N LEU A 79 -4.17 5.01 8.44
CA LEU A 79 -5.56 5.40 8.71
C LEU A 79 -6.27 4.50 9.72
N ASP A 80 -5.82 3.26 9.88
CA ASP A 80 -6.31 2.31 10.88
C ASP A 80 -6.10 2.80 12.31
N GLN A 81 -5.01 3.52 12.56
CA GLN A 81 -4.66 4.04 13.87
C GLN A 81 -5.48 5.29 14.25
N LEU A 82 -6.10 5.98 13.28
CA LEU A 82 -6.84 7.23 13.48
C LEU A 82 -8.35 7.04 13.65
N ARG A 83 -8.85 5.82 13.75
CA ARG A 83 -10.29 5.53 13.83
C ARG A 83 -11.01 6.22 14.97
N GLU A 84 -10.38 6.26 16.14
CA GLU A 84 -10.92 6.94 17.34
C GLU A 84 -10.98 8.46 17.12
N ASP A 85 -9.96 9.02 16.48
CA ASP A 85 -9.87 10.44 16.20
C ASP A 85 -10.92 10.84 15.14
N PHE A 86 -11.17 10.00 14.14
CA PHE A 86 -12.29 10.19 13.20
C PHE A 86 -13.64 10.25 13.90
N THR A 87 -13.87 9.33 14.83
CA THR A 87 -15.11 9.26 15.60
C THR A 87 -15.26 10.50 16.49
N ARG A 88 -14.18 10.92 17.14
CA ARG A 88 -14.17 12.13 17.97
C ARG A 88 -14.52 13.36 17.15
N THR A 89 -13.80 13.59 16.04
CA THR A 89 -14.06 14.75 15.16
C THR A 89 -15.48 14.73 14.60
N TYR A 90 -16.02 13.55 14.26
CA TYR A 90 -17.41 13.42 13.83
C TYR A 90 -18.38 13.87 14.91
N HIS A 91 -18.20 13.45 16.15
CA HIS A 91 -19.05 13.86 17.27
C HIS A 91 -18.93 15.36 17.58
N ASP A 92 -17.74 15.91 17.49
CA ASP A 92 -17.50 17.36 17.69
C ASP A 92 -18.21 18.19 16.62
N LEU A 93 -18.18 17.75 15.36
CA LEU A 93 -18.86 18.43 14.25
C LEU A 93 -20.38 18.25 14.29
N LYS A 94 -20.85 17.08 14.70
CA LYS A 94 -22.27 16.77 14.80
C LYS A 94 -22.93 17.56 15.93
N GLY A 95 -22.27 17.68 17.09
CA GLY A 95 -22.84 18.27 18.30
C GLY A 95 -24.17 17.57 18.67
N ASP A 96 -25.16 18.38 19.11
CA ASP A 96 -26.49 17.88 19.49
C ASP A 96 -27.49 17.80 18.29
N LYS A 97 -27.01 17.94 17.04
CA LYS A 97 -27.85 17.94 15.86
C LYS A 97 -28.33 16.53 15.54
N ASP A 98 -29.65 16.39 15.35
CA ASP A 98 -30.21 15.16 14.75
C ASP A 98 -30.19 15.33 13.22
N LEU A 99 -29.25 14.65 12.57
CA LEU A 99 -28.97 14.79 11.14
C LEU A 99 -29.65 13.65 10.37
N PRO A 100 -30.26 13.94 9.20
CA PRO A 100 -30.67 12.92 8.26
C PRO A 100 -29.50 12.01 7.88
N TYR A 101 -29.79 10.75 7.53
CA TYR A 101 -28.76 9.72 7.25
C TYR A 101 -27.72 10.17 6.20
N LEU A 102 -28.15 10.81 5.11
CA LEU A 102 -27.26 11.26 4.04
C LEU A 102 -26.33 12.40 4.51
N GLU A 103 -26.88 13.35 5.28
CA GLU A 103 -26.06 14.46 5.86
C GLU A 103 -25.08 13.92 6.90
N GLY A 104 -25.46 12.94 7.69
CA GLY A 104 -24.57 12.24 8.61
C GLY A 104 -23.42 11.55 7.90
N LEU A 105 -23.66 10.95 6.74
CA LEU A 105 -22.65 10.29 5.94
C LEU A 105 -21.64 11.28 5.33
N GLU A 106 -22.13 12.43 4.83
CA GLU A 106 -21.24 13.50 4.33
C GLU A 106 -20.41 14.11 5.47
N LEU A 107 -21.02 14.33 6.61
CA LEU A 107 -20.33 14.84 7.79
C LEU A 107 -19.22 13.86 8.26
N GLU A 108 -19.45 12.56 8.15
CA GLU A 108 -18.43 11.53 8.45
C GLU A 108 -17.23 11.59 7.49
N LYS A 109 -17.48 11.84 6.19
CA LYS A 109 -16.40 12.05 5.21
C LYS A 109 -15.61 13.32 5.54
N ASP A 110 -16.29 14.41 5.88
CA ASP A 110 -15.67 15.66 6.26
C ASP A 110 -14.84 15.50 7.54
N ALA A 111 -15.37 14.83 8.55
CA ALA A 111 -14.65 14.56 9.79
C ALA A 111 -13.33 13.80 9.55
N ARG A 112 -13.36 12.74 8.73
CA ARG A 112 -12.16 11.98 8.37
C ARG A 112 -11.12 12.84 7.66
N TYR A 113 -11.56 13.60 6.66
CA TYR A 113 -10.66 14.49 5.92
C TYR A 113 -10.06 15.57 6.82
N LEU A 114 -10.88 16.24 7.63
CA LEU A 114 -10.42 17.31 8.54
C LEU A 114 -9.42 16.77 9.58
N THR A 115 -9.67 15.59 10.14
CA THR A 115 -8.74 14.97 11.09
C THR A 115 -7.36 14.79 10.46
N VAL A 116 -7.28 14.12 9.30
CA VAL A 116 -5.99 13.87 8.63
C VAL A 116 -5.37 15.17 8.13
N SER A 117 -6.16 16.07 7.55
CA SER A 117 -5.68 17.35 7.02
C SER A 117 -5.03 18.22 8.11
N ASN A 118 -5.64 18.29 9.29
CA ASN A 118 -5.08 19.04 10.42
C ASN A 118 -3.77 18.43 10.91
N MET A 119 -3.70 17.09 11.02
CA MET A 119 -2.49 16.40 11.44
C MET A 119 -1.37 16.51 10.39
N VAL A 120 -1.69 16.43 9.09
CA VAL A 120 -0.73 16.65 8.00
C VAL A 120 -0.22 18.10 8.03
N TYR A 121 -1.08 19.06 8.27
CA TYR A 121 -0.66 20.46 8.43
C TYR A 121 0.30 20.61 9.62
N GLU A 122 -0.01 20.02 10.77
CA GLU A 122 0.87 20.01 11.94
C GLU A 122 2.22 19.37 11.64
N ALA A 123 2.24 18.19 11.00
CA ALA A 123 3.47 17.52 10.56
C ALA A 123 4.28 18.42 9.60
N SER A 124 3.62 19.09 8.66
CA SER A 124 4.24 19.99 7.69
C SER A 124 4.86 21.23 8.33
N VAL A 125 4.25 21.76 9.38
CA VAL A 125 4.81 22.86 10.19
C VAL A 125 6.05 22.39 10.94
N ILE A 126 6.04 21.20 11.55
CA ILE A 126 7.20 20.62 12.25
C ILE A 126 8.41 20.53 11.32
N ILE A 127 8.23 20.08 10.10
CA ILE A 127 9.33 19.98 9.13
C ILE A 127 9.74 21.34 8.50
N GLY A 128 8.98 22.41 8.78
CA GLY A 128 9.25 23.75 8.24
C GLY A 128 8.88 23.93 6.77
N ASN A 129 7.96 23.11 6.25
CA ASN A 129 7.43 23.20 4.87
C ASN A 129 5.90 23.04 4.89
N PRO A 130 5.14 24.07 5.27
CA PRO A 130 3.69 24.00 5.37
C PRO A 130 3.05 23.53 4.07
N SER A 131 2.30 22.45 4.15
CA SER A 131 1.59 21.83 3.03
C SER A 131 0.19 21.40 3.44
N ALA A 132 -0.73 21.45 2.51
CA ALA A 132 -2.12 21.04 2.72
C ALA A 132 -2.38 19.70 2.01
N LEU A 133 -3.14 18.84 2.67
CA LEU A 133 -3.59 17.59 2.09
C LEU A 133 -4.65 17.85 1.00
N VAL A 134 -4.48 17.26 -0.17
CA VAL A 134 -5.47 17.35 -1.26
C VAL A 134 -6.63 16.39 -0.97
N ARG A 135 -7.84 16.91 -0.89
CA ARG A 135 -9.04 16.14 -0.52
C ARG A 135 -9.31 14.97 -1.47
N SER A 136 -9.19 15.18 -2.78
CA SER A 136 -9.43 14.13 -3.77
C SER A 136 -8.44 12.96 -3.67
N GLU A 137 -7.18 13.24 -3.33
CA GLU A 137 -6.15 12.21 -3.11
C GLU A 137 -6.44 11.41 -1.85
N PHE A 138 -6.81 12.09 -0.76
CA PHE A 138 -7.21 11.45 0.48
C PHE A 138 -8.42 10.53 0.28
N GLU A 139 -9.50 11.04 -0.33
CA GLU A 139 -10.72 10.26 -0.57
C GLU A 139 -10.43 9.05 -1.47
N SER A 140 -9.66 9.23 -2.55
CA SER A 140 -9.26 8.14 -3.43
C SER A 140 -8.49 7.04 -2.67
N HIS A 141 -7.53 7.45 -1.84
CA HIS A 141 -6.75 6.51 -1.03
C HIS A 141 -7.62 5.83 0.02
N TYR A 142 -8.45 6.58 0.75
CA TYR A 142 -9.32 6.07 1.79
C TYR A 142 -10.29 4.99 1.27
N TYR A 143 -10.89 5.20 0.12
CA TYR A 143 -11.86 4.24 -0.42
C TYR A 143 -11.24 3.02 -1.08
N ARG A 144 -10.05 3.17 -1.65
CA ARG A 144 -9.39 2.10 -2.41
C ARG A 144 -8.33 1.35 -1.61
N HIS A 145 -7.55 2.04 -0.78
CA HIS A 145 -6.32 1.53 -0.21
C HIS A 145 -6.10 1.89 1.26
N ARG A 146 -7.19 2.04 2.05
CA ARG A 146 -7.09 2.45 3.47
C ARG A 146 -6.32 1.47 4.36
N TYR A 147 -6.04 0.26 3.88
CA TYR A 147 -5.18 -0.72 4.54
C TYR A 147 -3.69 -0.46 4.31
N MET A 148 -3.36 0.45 3.39
CA MET A 148 -2.00 0.87 3.10
C MET A 148 -1.69 2.19 3.78
N ALA A 149 -0.41 2.39 4.11
CA ALA A 149 0.09 3.68 4.53
C ALA A 149 -0.07 4.71 3.40
N MET A 150 -0.68 5.84 3.71
CA MET A 150 -0.85 6.95 2.75
C MET A 150 0.35 7.88 2.81
N PRO A 151 1.14 8.06 1.73
CA PRO A 151 2.19 9.07 1.71
C PRO A 151 1.57 10.47 1.69
N VAL A 152 1.93 11.29 2.65
CA VAL A 152 1.38 12.65 2.83
C VAL A 152 2.41 13.74 2.58
N LEU A 153 3.67 13.51 2.94
CA LEU A 153 4.77 14.43 2.67
C LEU A 153 5.93 13.62 2.10
N THR A 154 6.40 13.97 0.91
CA THR A 154 7.39 13.19 0.15
C THR A 154 8.64 14.01 -0.16
N GLY A 155 9.77 13.31 -0.34
CA GLY A 155 11.02 13.96 -0.74
C GLY A 155 11.65 14.80 0.36
N LEU A 156 11.58 14.35 1.59
CA LEU A 156 12.11 15.07 2.74
C LEU A 156 13.65 15.12 2.71
N SER A 157 14.20 16.25 3.11
CA SER A 157 15.62 16.35 3.41
C SER A 157 15.95 15.60 4.71
N ARG A 158 17.25 15.27 4.90
CA ARG A 158 17.71 14.65 6.15
C ARG A 158 17.42 15.52 7.38
N GLU A 159 17.48 16.83 7.23
CA GLU A 159 17.16 17.77 8.30
C GLU A 159 15.68 17.77 8.64
N GLN A 160 14.80 17.77 7.64
CA GLN A 160 13.36 17.66 7.82
C GLN A 160 12.96 16.34 8.48
N MET A 161 13.59 15.24 8.07
CA MET A 161 13.41 13.94 8.71
C MET A 161 13.84 14.00 10.19
N ALA A 162 14.99 14.56 10.50
CA ALA A 162 15.47 14.67 11.88
C ALA A 162 14.49 15.48 12.75
N ARG A 163 13.98 16.62 12.25
CA ARG A 163 12.96 17.43 12.94
C ARG A 163 11.68 16.63 13.19
N PHE A 164 11.24 15.87 12.18
CA PHE A 164 10.05 15.03 12.34
C PHE A 164 10.29 13.91 13.36
N MET A 165 11.44 13.25 13.36
CA MET A 165 11.75 12.22 14.36
C MET A 165 11.80 12.76 15.79
N GLU A 166 12.28 13.98 15.96
CA GLU A 166 12.37 14.64 17.27
C GLU A 166 11.01 15.10 17.81
N GLN A 167 10.16 15.67 16.97
CA GLN A 167 8.92 16.34 17.37
C GLN A 167 7.66 15.63 16.89
N GLY A 168 7.72 14.92 15.78
CA GLY A 168 6.57 14.26 15.13
C GLY A 168 6.14 12.95 15.78
N SER A 169 6.95 12.38 16.69
CA SER A 169 6.62 11.14 17.41
C SER A 169 5.33 11.21 18.23
N ARG A 170 4.78 12.42 18.43
CA ARG A 170 3.49 12.67 19.10
C ARG A 170 2.29 12.50 18.17
N LEU A 171 2.51 12.50 16.86
CA LEU A 171 1.44 12.37 15.87
C LEU A 171 1.08 10.89 15.71
N LYS A 172 -0.05 10.51 16.30
CA LYS A 172 -0.57 9.14 16.22
C LYS A 172 -0.79 8.74 14.76
N GLY A 173 -0.34 7.56 14.39
CA GLY A 173 -0.54 7.00 13.05
C GLY A 173 0.41 7.52 11.98
N PHE A 174 1.31 8.44 12.30
CA PHE A 174 2.33 8.92 11.38
C PHE A 174 3.64 8.13 11.55
N ASP A 175 4.29 7.84 10.44
CA ASP A 175 5.56 7.12 10.41
C ASP A 175 6.43 7.58 9.25
N LEU A 176 7.70 7.19 9.28
CA LEU A 176 8.68 7.43 8.21
C LEU A 176 8.78 6.21 7.31
N GLU A 177 8.61 6.43 6.02
CA GLU A 177 8.83 5.41 4.99
C GLU A 177 10.01 5.82 4.11
N VAL A 178 10.95 4.90 3.95
CA VAL A 178 12.10 5.10 3.05
C VAL A 178 11.84 4.34 1.77
N ARG A 179 11.81 5.05 0.64
CA ARG A 179 11.70 4.45 -0.70
C ARG A 179 12.98 4.69 -1.48
N SER A 180 13.22 3.89 -2.49
CA SER A 180 14.32 4.07 -3.43
C SER A 180 13.91 5.04 -4.53
N LYS A 181 14.77 6.02 -4.84
CA LYS A 181 14.62 6.93 -5.97
C LYS A 181 15.87 6.88 -6.84
N ARG A 182 15.70 6.68 -8.14
CA ARG A 182 16.81 6.65 -9.09
C ARG A 182 17.47 8.01 -9.17
N ARG A 183 18.80 8.03 -9.10
CA ARG A 183 19.63 9.23 -9.22
C ARG A 183 20.70 9.04 -10.30
N TYR A 184 20.98 10.11 -11.02
CA TYR A 184 22.05 10.18 -12.03
C TYR A 184 23.07 11.22 -11.55
N PRO A 185 24.17 10.79 -10.90
CA PRO A 185 25.12 11.70 -10.25
C PRO A 185 25.74 12.73 -11.21
N ASN A 186 25.94 12.34 -12.48
CA ASN A 186 26.54 13.17 -13.50
C ASN A 186 25.53 14.02 -14.29
N GLY A 187 24.28 14.16 -13.79
CA GLY A 187 23.23 14.96 -14.42
C GLY A 187 22.87 14.47 -15.82
N SER A 188 23.03 15.31 -16.84
CA SER A 188 22.67 15.00 -18.23
C SER A 188 23.75 14.24 -19.00
N LEU A 189 24.90 13.95 -18.40
CA LEU A 189 26.01 13.25 -19.06
C LEU A 189 25.57 11.85 -19.49
N ALA A 190 25.80 11.51 -20.75
CA ALA A 190 25.39 10.24 -21.36
C ALA A 190 23.88 9.95 -21.27
N ALA A 191 23.03 10.98 -21.11
CA ALA A 191 21.59 10.80 -20.93
C ALA A 191 20.91 9.99 -22.04
N HIS A 192 21.36 10.18 -23.29
CA HIS A 192 20.82 9.41 -24.44
C HIS A 192 21.19 7.92 -24.39
N LEU A 193 22.34 7.59 -23.80
CA LEU A 193 22.81 6.22 -23.61
C LEU A 193 22.13 5.58 -22.39
N LEU A 194 22.18 6.26 -21.25
CA LEU A 194 21.58 5.76 -20.01
C LEU A 194 20.05 5.62 -20.14
N GLY A 195 19.41 6.60 -20.79
CA GLY A 195 17.97 6.63 -20.92
C GLY A 195 17.29 7.24 -19.71
N TYR A 196 16.01 6.89 -19.53
CA TYR A 196 15.22 7.37 -18.41
C TYR A 196 14.16 6.36 -17.98
N MET A 197 13.66 6.56 -16.78
CA MET A 197 12.61 5.76 -16.17
C MET A 197 11.26 6.46 -16.24
N ARG A 198 10.19 5.67 -16.28
CA ARG A 198 8.81 6.15 -16.16
C ARG A 198 8.09 5.38 -15.04
N PRO A 199 7.03 5.94 -14.45
CA PRO A 199 6.16 5.18 -13.57
C PRO A 199 5.65 3.92 -14.29
N ARG A 200 5.71 2.78 -13.61
CA ARG A 200 5.11 1.54 -14.10
C ARG A 200 3.61 1.72 -14.16
N GLN A 201 3.02 1.59 -15.33
CA GLN A 201 1.57 1.59 -15.48
C GLN A 201 1.07 0.18 -15.21
N ARG A 202 0.05 0.05 -14.38
CA ARG A 202 -0.63 -1.22 -14.13
C ARG A 202 -1.29 -1.69 -15.43
N THR A 203 -0.71 -2.69 -16.07
CA THR A 203 -1.33 -3.37 -17.21
C THR A 203 -2.11 -4.54 -16.65
N SER A 204 -3.41 -4.56 -16.87
CA SER A 204 -4.33 -5.58 -16.36
C SER A 204 -4.01 -7.02 -16.83
N ASN A 205 -3.01 -7.20 -17.68
CA ASN A 205 -2.64 -8.46 -18.33
C ASN A 205 -1.17 -8.87 -18.14
N GLU A 206 -0.36 -8.14 -17.38
CA GLU A 206 0.95 -8.64 -17.00
C GLU A 206 0.79 -9.57 -15.77
N GLU A 207 0.44 -10.82 -16.07
CA GLU A 207 0.88 -11.94 -15.25
C GLU A 207 2.40 -11.82 -15.21
N THR A 208 2.94 -11.42 -14.07
CA THR A 208 4.38 -11.41 -13.84
C THR A 208 4.82 -12.86 -14.04
N ALA A 209 5.48 -13.14 -15.16
CA ALA A 209 5.73 -14.48 -15.66
C ALA A 209 6.53 -15.37 -14.67
N THR A 210 7.09 -14.77 -13.64
CA THR A 210 7.89 -15.47 -12.60
C THR A 210 7.07 -15.92 -11.39
N LEU A 211 5.96 -15.20 -11.08
CA LEU A 211 5.07 -15.54 -9.98
C LEU A 211 3.66 -15.43 -10.54
N GLN A 212 2.94 -16.52 -10.74
CA GLN A 212 1.52 -16.56 -11.12
C GLN A 212 0.61 -15.94 -10.03
N MET A 213 0.95 -14.75 -9.53
CA MET A 213 0.31 -14.06 -8.42
C MET A 213 -0.35 -12.79 -8.89
N SER A 214 -1.62 -12.64 -8.55
CA SER A 214 -2.31 -11.37 -8.67
C SER A 214 -2.10 -10.56 -7.40
N PHE A 215 -1.60 -9.34 -7.53
CA PHE A 215 -1.46 -8.41 -6.42
C PHE A 215 -2.71 -7.53 -6.29
N ASP A 216 -3.20 -7.36 -5.08
CA ASP A 216 -4.31 -6.44 -4.78
C ASP A 216 -3.85 -4.98 -4.87
N TYR A 217 -2.58 -4.72 -4.56
CA TYR A 217 -1.96 -3.41 -4.61
C TYR A 217 -0.48 -3.50 -4.99
N GLU A 218 -0.03 -2.56 -5.80
CA GLU A 218 1.38 -2.40 -6.13
C GLU A 218 1.84 -1.04 -5.60
N LEU A 219 2.92 -1.04 -4.81
CA LEU A 219 3.56 0.22 -4.43
C LEU A 219 4.07 0.93 -5.69
N PRO A 220 4.04 2.27 -5.72
CA PRO A 220 4.57 3.03 -6.84
C PRO A 220 5.97 2.59 -7.21
N ASP A 221 6.16 2.20 -8.45
CA ASP A 221 7.38 1.65 -9.01
C ASP A 221 7.70 2.34 -10.33
N PHE A 222 8.96 2.28 -10.75
CA PHE A 222 9.45 2.86 -11.98
C PHE A 222 10.11 1.79 -12.83
N MET A 223 9.89 1.86 -14.14
CA MET A 223 10.50 0.98 -15.12
C MET A 223 11.34 1.79 -16.11
N GLY A 224 12.43 1.22 -16.59
CA GLY A 224 13.23 1.79 -17.69
C GLY A 224 12.40 1.87 -18.96
N LYS A 225 12.47 3.01 -19.65
CA LYS A 225 11.72 3.20 -20.91
C LYS A 225 12.61 3.20 -22.13
N TYR A 226 13.75 3.86 -22.06
CA TYR A 226 14.72 4.00 -23.15
C TYR A 226 16.14 3.84 -22.66
N GLY A 227 17.08 3.69 -23.60
CA GLY A 227 18.51 3.55 -23.34
C GLY A 227 18.81 2.24 -22.58
N LEU A 228 19.91 2.25 -21.84
CA LEU A 228 20.35 1.11 -21.04
C LEU A 228 19.35 0.75 -19.96
N GLU A 229 18.71 1.77 -19.35
CA GLU A 229 17.66 1.54 -18.35
C GLU A 229 16.49 0.72 -18.92
N GLY A 230 16.11 0.95 -20.18
CA GLY A 230 15.04 0.20 -20.84
C GLY A 230 15.51 -1.14 -21.41
N GLN A 231 16.72 -1.19 -21.97
CA GLN A 231 17.24 -2.39 -22.61
C GLN A 231 17.59 -3.50 -21.62
N TYR A 232 18.09 -3.11 -20.44
CA TYR A 232 18.48 -4.02 -19.34
C TYR A 232 17.48 -3.96 -18.17
N GLU A 233 16.20 -3.70 -18.48
CA GLU A 233 15.14 -3.64 -17.45
C GLU A 233 15.08 -4.90 -16.62
N ASP A 234 15.11 -6.07 -17.25
CA ASP A 234 14.97 -7.37 -16.60
C ASP A 234 16.12 -7.65 -15.60
N GLU A 235 17.34 -7.20 -15.92
CA GLU A 235 18.51 -7.36 -15.05
C GLU A 235 18.56 -6.30 -13.96
N LEU A 236 18.21 -5.04 -14.31
CA LEU A 236 18.31 -3.91 -13.41
C LEU A 236 17.17 -3.83 -12.40
N SER A 237 15.95 -4.24 -12.76
CA SER A 237 14.76 -4.09 -11.89
C SER A 237 14.77 -4.99 -10.66
N GLY A 238 15.48 -6.13 -10.71
CA GLY A 238 15.46 -7.13 -9.65
C GLY A 238 14.13 -7.87 -9.55
N GLU A 239 13.99 -8.69 -8.52
CA GLU A 239 12.77 -9.43 -8.25
C GLU A 239 11.97 -8.76 -7.13
N PRO A 240 10.71 -8.39 -7.37
CA PRO A 240 9.88 -7.74 -6.36
C PRO A 240 9.57 -8.69 -5.21
N GLY A 241 9.48 -8.15 -4.03
CA GLY A 241 8.96 -8.84 -2.87
C GLY A 241 7.44 -8.79 -2.80
N ALA A 242 6.88 -9.53 -1.85
CA ALA A 242 5.47 -9.50 -1.54
C ALA A 242 5.23 -9.51 -0.04
N LYS A 243 4.27 -8.70 0.41
CA LYS A 243 3.75 -8.72 1.76
C LYS A 243 2.25 -9.00 1.76
N SER A 244 1.81 -9.68 2.79
CA SER A 244 0.41 -9.95 3.05
C SER A 244 -0.10 -9.06 4.16
N ILE A 245 -1.21 -8.39 3.93
CA ILE A 245 -1.85 -7.52 4.91
C ILE A 245 -3.19 -8.12 5.27
N LEU A 246 -3.35 -8.53 6.53
CA LEU A 246 -4.62 -8.95 7.08
C LEU A 246 -5.50 -7.73 7.30
N VAL A 247 -6.69 -7.73 6.73
CA VAL A 247 -7.66 -6.65 6.88
C VAL A 247 -8.93 -7.14 7.56
N ASN A 248 -9.56 -6.25 8.33
CA ASN A 248 -10.86 -6.52 8.93
C ASN A 248 -12.01 -6.28 7.93
N ASN A 249 -13.26 -6.50 8.37
CA ASN A 249 -14.47 -6.29 7.57
C ASN A 249 -14.65 -4.84 7.06
N MET A 250 -13.97 -3.88 7.66
CA MET A 250 -13.95 -2.47 7.24
C MET A 250 -12.74 -2.11 6.38
N ILE A 251 -11.96 -3.12 5.95
CA ILE A 251 -10.75 -2.98 5.13
C ILE A 251 -9.63 -2.16 5.82
N TYR A 252 -9.60 -2.13 7.15
CA TYR A 252 -8.46 -1.58 7.91
C TYR A 252 -7.45 -2.69 8.20
N ARG A 253 -6.17 -2.32 8.15
CA ARG A 253 -5.05 -3.20 8.47
C ARG A 253 -5.15 -3.69 9.92
N GLN A 254 -4.93 -4.98 10.11
CA GLN A 254 -4.82 -5.62 11.42
C GLN A 254 -3.40 -6.12 11.67
N GLU A 255 -2.84 -6.79 10.68
CA GLU A 255 -1.54 -7.43 10.76
C GLU A 255 -0.85 -7.35 9.39
N GLU A 256 0.46 -7.36 9.38
CA GLU A 256 1.27 -7.29 8.18
C GLU A 256 2.40 -8.32 8.28
N GLU A 257 2.57 -9.15 7.26
CA GLU A 257 3.60 -10.17 7.17
C GLU A 257 4.30 -10.10 5.82
N GLU A 258 5.62 -9.95 5.82
CA GLU A 258 6.44 -10.07 4.63
C GLU A 258 6.76 -11.55 4.40
N TRP A 259 6.22 -12.14 3.34
CA TRP A 259 6.35 -13.55 3.07
C TRP A 259 7.24 -13.87 1.87
N LEU A 260 7.51 -12.91 0.99
CA LEU A 260 8.45 -13.03 -0.11
C LEU A 260 9.46 -11.89 -0.04
N PRO A 261 10.74 -12.16 0.27
CA PRO A 261 11.77 -11.14 0.29
C PRO A 261 12.05 -10.63 -1.14
N LEU A 262 12.34 -9.35 -1.25
CA LEU A 262 12.78 -8.75 -2.51
C LEU A 262 14.24 -9.13 -2.80
N LEU A 263 14.59 -9.27 -4.09
CA LEU A 263 15.96 -9.47 -4.55
C LEU A 263 16.42 -8.25 -5.37
N PRO A 264 17.49 -7.56 -4.96
CA PRO A 264 18.00 -6.40 -5.68
C PRO A 264 18.38 -6.73 -7.12
N GLY A 265 18.25 -5.75 -8.02
CA GLY A 265 18.70 -5.86 -9.40
C GLY A 265 20.21 -6.02 -9.52
N LYS A 266 20.64 -6.62 -10.63
CA LYS A 266 22.06 -6.81 -10.96
C LYS A 266 22.71 -5.50 -11.35
N HIS A 267 23.95 -5.31 -10.94
CA HIS A 267 24.74 -4.14 -11.35
C HIS A 267 25.21 -4.30 -12.80
N LEU A 268 25.25 -3.18 -13.52
CA LEU A 268 25.72 -3.13 -14.90
C LEU A 268 27.05 -2.37 -14.96
N TYR A 269 28.07 -2.98 -15.53
CA TYR A 269 29.38 -2.35 -15.81
C TYR A 269 29.51 -2.11 -17.30
N LEU A 270 29.70 -0.85 -17.67
CA LEU A 270 29.83 -0.43 -19.06
C LEU A 270 31.30 -0.38 -19.49
N THR A 271 31.52 -0.45 -20.78
CA THR A 271 32.83 -0.16 -21.40
C THR A 271 33.06 1.34 -21.63
N LEU A 272 32.04 2.17 -21.30
CA LEU A 272 32.12 3.63 -21.36
C LEU A 272 33.11 4.17 -20.33
N ASP A 273 33.80 5.22 -20.68
CA ASP A 273 34.63 6.02 -19.81
C ASP A 273 33.97 7.40 -19.62
N VAL A 274 33.66 7.75 -18.38
CA VAL A 274 32.97 9.01 -18.04
C VAL A 274 33.72 10.23 -18.44
N ASP A 275 35.07 10.23 -18.27
CA ASP A 275 35.91 11.38 -18.55
C ASP A 275 36.01 11.63 -20.07
N ILE A 276 36.14 10.56 -20.86
CA ILE A 276 36.12 10.65 -22.32
C ILE A 276 34.73 11.09 -22.80
N GLN A 277 33.68 10.56 -22.26
CA GLN A 277 32.29 10.95 -22.61
C GLN A 277 32.10 12.46 -22.34
N LYS A 278 32.52 12.93 -21.18
CA LYS A 278 32.41 14.34 -20.80
C LYS A 278 33.19 15.25 -21.76
N ALA A 279 34.44 14.89 -22.07
CA ALA A 279 35.26 15.65 -23.03
C ALA A 279 34.61 15.70 -24.43
N ALA A 280 34.02 14.59 -24.87
CA ALA A 280 33.32 14.54 -26.16
C ALA A 280 32.04 15.40 -26.18
N GLU A 281 31.24 15.39 -25.12
CA GLU A 281 30.05 16.24 -25.02
C GLU A 281 30.41 17.73 -24.95
N ASP A 282 31.44 18.08 -24.17
CA ASP A 282 31.91 19.46 -24.05
C ASP A 282 32.47 19.99 -25.39
N ALA A 283 33.07 19.13 -26.20
CA ALA A 283 33.56 19.50 -27.53
C ALA A 283 32.45 19.70 -28.58
N LEU A 284 31.24 19.13 -28.35
CA LEU A 284 30.10 19.23 -29.23
C LEU A 284 29.13 20.39 -28.88
N ARG A 285 29.34 21.04 -27.75
CA ARG A 285 28.60 22.25 -27.31
C ARG A 285 29.21 23.52 -27.87
#